data_77a8ef04b51a1e0fb2b9592ff07ecb09
#
_entry.id   77a8ef04b51a1e0fb2b9592ff07ecb09
#
_cell.length_a   1.000
_cell.length_b   1.000
_cell.length_c   1.000
_cell.angle_alpha   90.00
_cell.angle_beta   90.00
_cell.angle_gamma   90.00
#
_symmetry.space_group_name_H-M   'P 1'
#
loop_
_entity.id
_entity.type
_entity.pdbx_description
1 polymer ?
#
loop_
_entity_poly.entity_id
_entity_poly.type
_entity_poly.pdbx_seq_one_letter_code
_entity_poly.pdbx_strand_id
1 'polypeptide(L)'
;MKQLLNTLFVTSEDIYLSLDGENVVASREQQAAARYPLHTLSGIISFAYPGASPALMGACAQRGVSLAFCTPRGRFLARVCGESNGNVLLRRTQYRTADDPAQSCRMARSMIFGKLYNARWSVERTRRDHGLRIDGARLEQASARIKALLPLVAEETSLDALRGLEGTGATAYFSVLDEMILGEKPVFSFPGRSRRPPLDPVNAMLSFSYSLLAHDCAAALESVGLDAYVGFLHRDRPGRSSLALDLMEELRPCMADRFVLTLINNRIVKRADFTYRENGAVLLSASARRSVLKHWQERKRESLTHPYLGEQLSWGMVPYIQALLLARTLREDLDAYPPFLWK
;
A
#
# COMPACT_ATOMS: atom_id res chain seq x y z
N MET A 1 0.03 18.98 -12.11
CA MET A 1 -0.15 17.75 -11.28
C MET A 1 -1.28 16.90 -11.84
N LYS A 2 -1.13 15.56 -11.97
CA LYS A 2 -2.23 14.69 -12.42
C LYS A 2 -3.30 14.62 -11.34
N GLN A 3 -4.49 15.20 -11.60
CA GLN A 3 -5.64 15.12 -10.68
C GLN A 3 -6.48 13.83 -10.83
N LEU A 4 -6.15 12.98 -11.80
CA LEU A 4 -6.97 11.82 -12.16
C LEU A 4 -6.52 10.58 -11.39
N LEU A 5 -7.31 10.17 -10.40
CA LEU A 5 -7.15 8.93 -9.64
C LEU A 5 -8.25 7.94 -10.01
N ASN A 6 -8.32 7.58 -11.27
CA ASN A 6 -9.25 6.56 -11.72
C ASN A 6 -8.51 5.24 -11.95
N THR A 7 -8.71 4.28 -11.07
CA THR A 7 -8.27 2.88 -11.29
C THR A 7 -9.48 2.04 -11.65
N LEU A 8 -9.42 1.35 -12.78
CA LEU A 8 -10.42 0.37 -13.20
C LEU A 8 -10.11 -0.98 -12.53
N PHE A 9 -11.03 -1.48 -11.72
CA PHE A 9 -10.96 -2.83 -11.16
C PHE A 9 -11.86 -3.76 -11.93
N VAL A 10 -11.28 -4.75 -12.60
CA VAL A 10 -12.02 -5.80 -13.31
C VAL A 10 -12.18 -6.99 -12.38
N THR A 11 -13.31 -7.06 -11.69
CA THR A 11 -13.58 -8.05 -10.64
C THR A 11 -14.35 -9.28 -11.11
N SER A 12 -14.94 -9.24 -12.30
CA SER A 12 -15.58 -10.41 -12.92
C SER A 12 -14.53 -11.30 -13.56
N GLU A 13 -14.58 -12.60 -13.31
CA GLU A 13 -13.50 -13.54 -13.65
C GLU A 13 -13.43 -13.86 -15.15
N ASP A 14 -14.50 -13.59 -15.90
CA ASP A 14 -14.71 -13.91 -17.31
C ASP A 14 -14.53 -12.73 -18.28
N ILE A 15 -14.04 -11.60 -17.79
CA ILE A 15 -13.84 -10.40 -18.61
C ILE A 15 -12.48 -10.42 -19.31
N TYR A 16 -12.49 -10.21 -20.64
CA TYR A 16 -11.32 -9.90 -21.44
C TYR A 16 -11.22 -8.39 -21.68
N LEU A 17 -10.01 -7.84 -21.62
CA LEU A 17 -9.76 -6.42 -21.85
C LEU A 17 -9.11 -6.20 -23.22
N SER A 18 -9.61 -5.26 -24.00
CA SER A 18 -9.01 -4.88 -25.27
C SER A 18 -8.97 -3.36 -25.45
N LEU A 19 -8.20 -2.89 -26.40
CA LEU A 19 -8.15 -1.50 -26.83
C LEU A 19 -9.04 -1.34 -28.08
N ASP A 20 -9.92 -0.34 -28.05
CA ASP A 20 -10.68 0.13 -29.22
C ASP A 20 -10.60 1.65 -29.29
N GLY A 21 -9.82 2.18 -30.25
CA GLY A 21 -9.42 3.57 -30.30
C GLY A 21 -8.73 4.01 -29.00
N GLU A 22 -9.29 4.99 -28.33
CA GLU A 22 -8.79 5.52 -27.06
C GLU A 22 -9.47 4.90 -25.82
N ASN A 23 -10.22 3.79 -26.01
CA ASN A 23 -11.00 3.20 -24.93
C ASN A 23 -10.51 1.81 -24.57
N VAL A 24 -10.52 1.52 -23.27
CA VAL A 24 -10.48 0.16 -22.73
C VAL A 24 -11.86 -0.44 -22.90
N VAL A 25 -11.97 -1.55 -23.60
CA VAL A 25 -13.21 -2.32 -23.77
C VAL A 25 -13.14 -3.56 -22.91
N ALA A 26 -14.08 -3.69 -22.00
CA ALA A 26 -14.30 -4.90 -21.21
C ALA A 26 -15.33 -5.75 -21.93
N SER A 27 -14.96 -6.97 -22.34
CA SER A 27 -15.82 -7.89 -23.09
C SER A 27 -16.06 -9.18 -22.33
N ARG A 28 -17.29 -9.71 -22.46
CA ARG A 28 -17.68 -11.03 -22.00
C ARG A 28 -18.21 -11.81 -23.21
N GLU A 29 -17.72 -13.02 -23.45
CA GLU A 29 -18.12 -13.86 -24.59
C GLU A 29 -18.12 -13.09 -25.92
N GLN A 30 -17.07 -12.28 -26.15
CA GLN A 30 -16.86 -11.41 -27.31
C GLN A 30 -17.87 -10.25 -27.46
N GLN A 31 -18.78 -10.05 -26.51
CA GLN A 31 -19.66 -8.89 -26.50
C GLN A 31 -19.12 -7.81 -25.57
N ALA A 32 -19.10 -6.56 -26.04
CA ALA A 32 -18.67 -5.42 -25.23
C ALA A 32 -19.66 -5.18 -24.07
N ALA A 33 -19.19 -5.39 -22.85
CA ALA A 33 -19.98 -5.15 -21.64
C ALA A 33 -19.83 -3.72 -21.09
N ALA A 34 -18.63 -3.10 -21.30
CA ALA A 34 -18.36 -1.73 -20.86
C ALA A 34 -17.19 -1.13 -21.64
N ARG A 35 -17.17 0.23 -21.70
CA ARG A 35 -16.09 1.02 -22.32
C ARG A 35 -15.65 2.11 -21.36
N TYR A 36 -14.33 2.32 -21.24
CA TYR A 36 -13.72 3.33 -20.37
C TYR A 36 -12.63 4.08 -21.14
N PRO A 37 -12.67 5.43 -21.19
CA PRO A 37 -11.63 6.20 -21.84
C PRO A 37 -10.27 5.99 -21.13
N LEU A 38 -9.25 5.52 -21.87
CA LEU A 38 -7.95 5.18 -21.31
C LEU A 38 -7.25 6.40 -20.68
N HIS A 39 -7.42 7.59 -21.27
CA HIS A 39 -6.83 8.83 -20.76
C HIS A 39 -7.36 9.26 -19.39
N THR A 40 -8.53 8.74 -18.97
CA THR A 40 -9.10 9.02 -17.65
C THR A 40 -8.57 8.08 -16.56
N LEU A 41 -7.87 7.02 -16.97
CA LEU A 41 -7.37 5.99 -16.05
C LEU A 41 -5.93 6.27 -15.62
N SER A 42 -5.67 6.11 -14.34
CA SER A 42 -4.32 6.03 -13.76
C SER A 42 -3.81 4.60 -13.64
N GLY A 43 -4.74 3.63 -13.62
CA GLY A 43 -4.39 2.22 -13.52
C GLY A 43 -5.56 1.29 -13.84
N ILE A 44 -5.22 0.05 -14.13
CA ILE A 44 -6.14 -1.07 -14.33
C ILE A 44 -5.63 -2.23 -13.49
N ILE A 45 -6.48 -2.80 -12.65
CA ILE A 45 -6.18 -4.04 -11.90
C ILE A 45 -7.21 -5.08 -12.31
N SER A 46 -6.75 -6.12 -13.00
CA SER A 46 -7.60 -7.20 -13.48
C SER A 46 -7.48 -8.42 -12.56
N PHE A 47 -8.64 -8.90 -12.09
CA PHE A 47 -8.81 -10.19 -11.40
C PHE A 47 -9.42 -11.23 -12.34
N ALA A 48 -9.56 -10.87 -13.62
CA ALA A 48 -10.12 -11.73 -14.66
C ALA A 48 -9.08 -12.72 -15.18
N TYR A 49 -9.53 -13.92 -15.53
CA TYR A 49 -8.68 -14.97 -16.06
C TYR A 49 -8.27 -14.76 -17.54
N PRO A 50 -9.16 -14.27 -18.44
CA PRO A 50 -8.82 -14.14 -19.86
C PRO A 50 -7.71 -13.12 -20.18
N GLY A 51 -7.43 -12.16 -19.27
CA GLY A 51 -6.34 -11.21 -19.45
C GLY A 51 -6.69 -9.98 -20.30
N ALA A 52 -5.70 -9.49 -21.09
CA ALA A 52 -5.84 -8.30 -21.92
C ALA A 52 -5.12 -8.45 -23.26
N SER A 53 -5.55 -7.65 -24.26
CA SER A 53 -4.90 -7.63 -25.57
C SER A 53 -3.51 -6.98 -25.54
N PRO A 54 -2.55 -7.43 -26.37
CA PRO A 54 -1.24 -6.78 -26.50
C PRO A 54 -1.34 -5.29 -26.86
N ALA A 55 -2.32 -4.91 -27.68
CA ALA A 55 -2.57 -3.52 -28.05
C ALA A 55 -2.92 -2.66 -26.82
N LEU A 56 -3.78 -3.16 -25.92
CA LEU A 56 -4.10 -2.47 -24.67
C LEU A 56 -2.88 -2.40 -23.75
N MET A 57 -2.13 -3.50 -23.64
CA MET A 57 -0.91 -3.53 -22.83
C MET A 57 0.09 -2.46 -23.29
N GLY A 58 0.34 -2.36 -24.61
CA GLY A 58 1.22 -1.36 -25.19
C GLY A 58 0.73 0.07 -24.98
N ALA A 59 -0.56 0.32 -25.20
CA ALA A 59 -1.16 1.64 -24.98
C ALA A 59 -1.08 2.08 -23.50
N CYS A 60 -1.30 1.16 -22.57
CA CYS A 60 -1.13 1.42 -21.14
C CYS A 60 0.32 1.80 -20.80
N ALA A 61 1.27 1.03 -21.30
CA ALA A 61 2.70 1.26 -21.08
C ALA A 61 3.13 2.65 -21.61
N GLN A 62 2.77 2.99 -22.85
CA GLN A 62 3.12 4.27 -23.47
C GLN A 62 2.52 5.48 -22.75
N ARG A 63 1.32 5.34 -22.18
CA ARG A 63 0.60 6.43 -21.50
C ARG A 63 0.85 6.48 -19.99
N GLY A 64 1.67 5.58 -19.45
CA GLY A 64 1.95 5.50 -18.02
C GLY A 64 0.72 5.06 -17.20
N VAL A 65 -0.22 4.34 -17.83
CA VAL A 65 -1.34 3.70 -17.13
C VAL A 65 -0.87 2.35 -16.59
N SER A 66 -0.89 2.19 -15.28
CA SER A 66 -0.50 0.91 -14.66
C SER A 66 -1.51 -0.18 -15.02
N LEU A 67 -1.07 -1.30 -15.61
CA LEU A 67 -1.92 -2.47 -15.85
C LEU A 67 -1.35 -3.68 -15.11
N ALA A 68 -2.11 -4.20 -14.15
CA ALA A 68 -1.73 -5.34 -13.35
C ALA A 68 -2.78 -6.45 -13.40
N PHE A 69 -2.31 -7.68 -13.30
CA PHE A 69 -3.10 -8.89 -13.21
C PHE A 69 -2.95 -9.53 -11.85
N CYS A 70 -4.07 -9.90 -11.26
CA CYS A 70 -4.14 -10.58 -9.97
C CYS A 70 -4.99 -11.83 -10.11
N THR A 71 -4.74 -12.84 -9.27
CA THR A 71 -5.71 -13.93 -9.16
C THR A 71 -7.06 -13.41 -8.63
N PRO A 72 -8.18 -14.14 -8.83
CA PRO A 72 -9.46 -13.78 -8.23
C PRO A 72 -9.41 -13.60 -6.71
N ARG A 73 -8.41 -14.17 -6.04
CA ARG A 73 -8.18 -14.06 -4.60
C ARG A 73 -7.28 -12.88 -4.19
N GLY A 74 -6.88 -12.04 -5.15
CA GLY A 74 -6.08 -10.83 -4.90
C GLY A 74 -4.56 -11.05 -4.88
N ARG A 75 -4.04 -12.28 -5.18
CA ARG A 75 -2.61 -12.49 -5.31
C ARG A 75 -2.12 -11.88 -6.63
N PHE A 76 -1.14 -11.02 -6.56
CA PHE A 76 -0.47 -10.46 -7.72
C PHE A 76 0.12 -11.57 -8.62
N LEU A 77 -0.07 -11.45 -9.94
CA LEU A 77 0.47 -12.36 -10.96
C LEU A 77 1.53 -11.68 -11.80
N ALA A 78 1.16 -10.56 -12.43
CA ALA A 78 2.01 -9.85 -13.36
C ALA A 78 1.55 -8.40 -13.50
N ARG A 79 2.42 -7.55 -13.99
CA ARG A 79 2.04 -6.22 -14.50
C ARG A 79 2.71 -5.97 -15.83
N VAL A 80 2.10 -5.08 -16.60
CA VAL A 80 2.67 -4.61 -17.86
C VAL A 80 3.69 -3.52 -17.57
N CYS A 81 4.92 -3.73 -18.05
CA CYS A 81 5.97 -2.74 -18.08
C CYS A 81 6.29 -2.44 -19.54
N GLY A 82 6.33 -1.17 -19.90
CA GLY A 82 6.76 -0.72 -21.21
C GLY A 82 8.28 -0.65 -21.33
N GLU A 83 8.74 -0.03 -22.44
CA GLU A 83 10.15 0.32 -22.57
C GLU A 83 10.63 1.13 -21.38
N SER A 84 11.83 0.84 -20.94
CA SER A 84 12.45 1.51 -19.82
C SER A 84 12.88 2.93 -20.24
N ASN A 85 11.92 3.84 -20.38
CA ASN A 85 12.17 5.26 -20.68
C ASN A 85 12.67 6.05 -19.45
N GLY A 86 13.07 5.34 -18.39
CA GLY A 86 13.51 5.96 -17.15
C GLY A 86 14.92 6.53 -17.25
N ASN A 87 15.19 7.53 -16.42
CA ASN A 87 16.49 8.12 -16.24
C ASN A 87 17.52 7.08 -15.78
N VAL A 88 18.39 6.65 -16.70
CA VAL A 88 19.45 5.64 -16.44
C VAL A 88 20.34 6.08 -15.28
N LEU A 89 20.65 7.38 -15.16
CA LEU A 89 21.47 7.91 -14.08
C LEU A 89 20.80 7.74 -12.73
N LEU A 90 19.49 7.99 -12.65
CA LEU A 90 18.70 7.79 -11.42
C LEU A 90 18.74 6.34 -10.94
N ARG A 91 18.55 5.37 -11.85
CA ARG A 91 18.64 3.94 -11.50
C ARG A 91 20.04 3.54 -11.09
N ARG A 92 21.07 4.03 -11.78
CA ARG A 92 22.45 3.77 -11.38
C ARG A 92 22.75 4.32 -9.98
N THR A 93 22.24 5.51 -9.64
CA THR A 93 22.35 6.07 -8.28
C THR A 93 21.57 5.20 -7.29
N GLN A 94 20.34 4.80 -7.61
CA GLN A 94 19.56 3.90 -6.76
C GLN A 94 20.32 2.61 -6.44
N TYR A 95 20.91 1.96 -7.45
CA TYR A 95 21.65 0.70 -7.26
C TYR A 95 22.90 0.90 -6.40
N ARG A 96 23.67 1.95 -6.66
CA ARG A 96 24.86 2.28 -5.84
C ARG A 96 24.48 2.58 -4.39
N THR A 97 23.36 3.30 -4.18
CA THR A 97 22.83 3.57 -2.84
C THR A 97 22.38 2.27 -2.15
N ALA A 98 21.77 1.34 -2.89
CA ALA A 98 21.34 0.05 -2.36
C ALA A 98 22.52 -0.88 -2.02
N ASP A 99 23.61 -0.81 -2.79
CA ASP A 99 24.85 -1.58 -2.57
C ASP A 99 25.67 -1.05 -1.39
N ASP A 100 25.46 0.20 -0.98
CA ASP A 100 26.12 0.82 0.18
C ASP A 100 25.24 0.70 1.43
N PRO A 101 25.63 -0.09 2.46
CA PRO A 101 24.83 -0.28 3.67
C PRO A 101 24.56 1.02 4.44
N ALA A 102 25.47 1.98 4.45
CA ALA A 102 25.31 3.25 5.15
C ALA A 102 24.28 4.15 4.44
N GLN A 103 24.37 4.23 3.11
CA GLN A 103 23.39 4.96 2.29
C GLN A 103 22.01 4.31 2.34
N SER A 104 21.93 2.99 2.23
CA SER A 104 20.71 2.22 2.40
C SER A 104 20.06 2.48 3.76
N CYS A 105 20.86 2.46 4.84
CA CYS A 105 20.36 2.77 6.17
C CYS A 105 19.82 4.20 6.26
N ARG A 106 20.46 5.17 5.66
CA ARG A 106 19.99 6.56 5.62
C ARG A 106 18.62 6.69 4.96
N MET A 107 18.39 6.00 3.84
CA MET A 107 17.07 5.99 3.15
C MET A 107 16.02 5.24 3.95
N ALA A 108 16.33 4.03 4.39
CA ALA A 108 15.42 3.18 5.15
C ALA A 108 15.00 3.81 6.48
N ARG A 109 15.92 4.51 7.15
CA ARG A 109 15.70 5.21 8.42
C ARG A 109 14.55 6.20 8.35
N SER A 110 14.50 7.02 7.31
CA SER A 110 13.41 7.98 7.11
C SER A 110 12.05 7.27 6.93
N MET A 111 12.01 6.18 6.17
CA MET A 111 10.78 5.41 5.94
C MET A 111 10.30 4.73 7.24
N ILE A 112 11.21 4.18 8.04
CA ILE A 112 10.88 3.56 9.32
C ILE A 112 10.46 4.61 10.36
N PHE A 113 11.12 5.78 10.36
CA PHE A 113 10.67 6.90 11.19
C PHE A 113 9.22 7.28 10.86
N GLY A 114 8.91 7.44 9.56
CA GLY A 114 7.53 7.71 9.10
C GLY A 114 6.55 6.62 9.53
N LYS A 115 6.92 5.35 9.42
CA LYS A 115 6.11 4.22 9.88
C LYS A 115 5.78 4.33 11.38
N LEU A 116 6.78 4.48 12.22
CA LEU A 116 6.58 4.54 13.68
C LEU A 116 5.82 5.80 14.09
N TYR A 117 6.12 6.93 13.48
CA TYR A 117 5.38 8.17 13.70
C TYR A 117 3.89 7.99 13.37
N ASN A 118 3.56 7.47 12.19
CA ASN A 118 2.18 7.27 11.75
C ASN A 118 1.45 6.18 12.57
N ALA A 119 2.16 5.11 12.97
CA ALA A 119 1.62 4.09 13.87
C ALA A 119 1.23 4.70 15.22
N ARG A 120 2.12 5.51 15.82
CA ARG A 120 1.84 6.23 17.05
C ARG A 120 0.62 7.13 16.92
N TRP A 121 0.55 7.94 15.85
CA TRP A 121 -0.59 8.84 15.67
C TRP A 121 -1.90 8.11 15.39
N SER A 122 -1.86 6.93 14.78
CA SER A 122 -3.06 6.07 14.64
C SER A 122 -3.57 5.61 16.02
N VAL A 123 -2.67 5.24 16.92
CA VAL A 123 -3.01 4.88 18.33
C VAL A 123 -3.55 6.10 19.08
N GLU A 124 -2.85 7.23 19.04
CA GLU A 124 -3.25 8.46 19.74
C GLU A 124 -4.62 8.97 19.29
N ARG A 125 -4.89 8.90 18.01
CA ARG A 125 -6.18 9.32 17.46
C ARG A 125 -7.30 8.41 17.94
N THR A 126 -7.09 7.10 17.97
CA THR A 126 -8.09 6.16 18.50
C THR A 126 -8.34 6.43 19.99
N ARG A 127 -7.27 6.66 20.77
CA ARG A 127 -7.36 7.01 22.20
C ARG A 127 -8.16 8.28 22.42
N ARG A 128 -7.90 9.33 21.65
CA ARG A 128 -8.60 10.62 21.74
C ARG A 128 -10.07 10.50 21.34
N ASP A 129 -10.34 9.83 20.23
CA ASP A 129 -11.69 9.81 19.64
C ASP A 129 -12.61 8.78 20.34
N HIS A 130 -12.04 7.77 21.03
CA HIS A 130 -12.81 6.64 21.60
C HIS A 130 -12.40 6.25 23.03
N GLY A 131 -11.70 7.12 23.76
CA GLY A 131 -11.11 6.83 25.07
C GLY A 131 -12.08 6.30 26.13
N LEU A 132 -13.38 6.63 26.03
CA LEU A 132 -14.42 6.10 26.94
C LEU A 132 -14.87 4.66 26.62
N ARG A 133 -14.47 4.10 25.48
CA ARG A 133 -14.94 2.79 24.98
C ARG A 133 -13.83 1.73 24.93
N ILE A 134 -12.59 2.12 25.22
CA ILE A 134 -11.39 1.31 25.03
C ILE A 134 -10.49 1.42 26.25
N ASP A 135 -9.55 0.50 26.41
CA ASP A 135 -8.48 0.62 27.41
C ASP A 135 -7.47 1.71 27.00
N GLY A 136 -7.77 2.95 27.41
CA GLY A 136 -6.93 4.11 27.10
C GLY A 136 -5.52 4.02 27.67
N ALA A 137 -5.34 3.34 28.82
CA ALA A 137 -4.04 3.18 29.46
C ALA A 137 -3.10 2.27 28.63
N ARG A 138 -3.63 1.17 28.07
CA ARG A 138 -2.87 0.30 27.16
C ARG A 138 -2.41 1.04 25.91
N LEU A 139 -3.30 1.85 25.32
CA LEU A 139 -2.97 2.63 24.13
C LEU A 139 -1.92 3.69 24.44
N GLU A 140 -2.03 4.36 25.59
CA GLU A 140 -1.04 5.34 26.05
C GLU A 140 0.34 4.71 26.24
N GLN A 141 0.40 3.55 26.87
CA GLN A 141 1.65 2.81 27.06
C GLN A 141 2.29 2.41 25.72
N ALA A 142 1.49 1.91 24.77
CA ALA A 142 1.97 1.56 23.44
C ALA A 142 2.48 2.80 22.68
N SER A 143 1.73 3.91 22.73
CA SER A 143 2.14 5.18 22.13
C SER A 143 3.45 5.70 22.73
N ALA A 144 3.60 5.65 24.06
CA ALA A 144 4.83 6.05 24.75
C ALA A 144 6.03 5.19 24.34
N ARG A 145 5.85 3.86 24.24
CA ARG A 145 6.89 2.94 23.75
C ARG A 145 7.33 3.29 22.33
N ILE A 146 6.37 3.50 21.41
CA ILE A 146 6.69 3.88 20.02
C ILE A 146 7.38 5.25 19.99
N LYS A 147 6.93 6.21 20.79
CA LYS A 147 7.54 7.54 20.90
C LYS A 147 9.02 7.46 21.31
N ALA A 148 9.34 6.59 22.26
CA ALA A 148 10.70 6.41 22.73
C ALA A 148 11.65 5.82 21.68
N LEU A 149 11.13 5.11 20.67
CA LEU A 149 11.93 4.57 19.57
C LEU A 149 12.28 5.62 18.50
N LEU A 150 11.50 6.69 18.36
CA LEU A 150 11.69 7.68 17.28
C LEU A 150 13.09 8.32 17.28
N PRO A 151 13.64 8.82 18.42
CA PRO A 151 15.01 9.35 18.43
C PRO A 151 16.05 8.28 18.11
N LEU A 152 15.87 7.04 18.59
CA LEU A 152 16.79 5.94 18.29
C LEU A 152 16.80 5.61 16.79
N VAL A 153 15.64 5.58 16.17
CA VAL A 153 15.54 5.40 14.70
C VAL A 153 16.18 6.57 13.97
N ALA A 154 16.02 7.80 14.43
CA ALA A 154 16.56 8.99 13.76
C ALA A 154 18.10 9.01 13.71
N GLU A 155 18.78 8.37 14.64
CA GLU A 155 20.25 8.34 14.78
C GLU A 155 20.86 7.00 14.32
N GLU A 156 20.05 5.99 14.02
CA GLU A 156 20.55 4.64 13.71
C GLU A 156 21.32 4.62 12.40
N THR A 157 22.45 3.93 12.40
CA THR A 157 23.36 3.79 11.25
C THR A 157 23.49 2.36 10.74
N SER A 158 22.97 1.37 11.48
CA SER A 158 23.00 -0.05 11.12
C SER A 158 21.62 -0.50 10.62
N LEU A 159 21.57 -1.10 9.42
CA LEU A 159 20.34 -1.67 8.86
C LEU A 159 19.76 -2.79 9.73
N ASP A 160 20.59 -3.61 10.36
CA ASP A 160 20.11 -4.72 11.18
C ASP A 160 19.55 -4.20 12.52
N ALA A 161 20.20 -3.20 13.14
CA ALA A 161 19.64 -2.52 14.32
C ALA A 161 18.35 -1.76 13.97
N LEU A 162 18.29 -1.09 12.82
CA LEU A 162 17.09 -0.43 12.32
C LEU A 162 15.91 -1.40 12.17
N ARG A 163 16.16 -2.62 11.63
CA ARG A 163 15.14 -3.69 11.56
C ARG A 163 14.68 -4.14 12.95
N GLY A 164 15.59 -4.18 13.92
CA GLY A 164 15.28 -4.48 15.32
C GLY A 164 14.35 -3.42 15.95
N LEU A 165 14.66 -2.14 15.72
CA LEU A 165 13.82 -1.01 16.18
C LEU A 165 12.44 -1.04 15.51
N GLU A 166 12.39 -1.29 14.20
CA GLU A 166 11.14 -1.46 13.44
C GLU A 166 10.29 -2.59 14.04
N GLY A 167 10.88 -3.75 14.28
CA GLY A 167 10.20 -4.91 14.86
C GLY A 167 9.66 -4.64 16.27
N THR A 168 10.44 -3.93 17.10
CA THR A 168 10.01 -3.50 18.45
C THR A 168 8.81 -2.56 18.36
N GLY A 169 8.88 -1.57 17.47
CA GLY A 169 7.76 -0.63 17.23
C GLY A 169 6.52 -1.31 16.67
N ALA A 170 6.68 -2.24 15.73
CA ALA A 170 5.59 -3.04 15.19
C ALA A 170 4.93 -3.91 16.28
N THR A 171 5.71 -4.52 17.16
CA THR A 171 5.20 -5.29 18.31
C THR A 171 4.38 -4.39 19.23
N ALA A 172 4.88 -3.21 19.58
CA ALA A 172 4.14 -2.25 20.43
C ALA A 172 2.83 -1.81 19.76
N TYR A 173 2.84 -1.54 18.46
CA TYR A 173 1.64 -1.14 17.69
C TYR A 173 0.61 -2.27 17.61
N PHE A 174 1.02 -3.47 17.19
CA PHE A 174 0.10 -4.58 17.03
C PHE A 174 -0.41 -5.15 18.36
N SER A 175 0.28 -4.94 19.48
CA SER A 175 -0.21 -5.34 20.81
C SER A 175 -1.49 -4.63 21.25
N VAL A 176 -1.80 -3.48 20.63
CA VAL A 176 -3.00 -2.68 20.92
C VAL A 176 -3.96 -2.56 19.74
N LEU A 177 -3.68 -3.21 18.61
CA LEU A 177 -4.55 -3.13 17.44
C LEU A 177 -5.96 -3.66 17.75
N ASP A 178 -6.06 -4.71 18.57
CA ASP A 178 -7.36 -5.25 19.00
C ASP A 178 -8.21 -4.22 19.73
N GLU A 179 -7.61 -3.37 20.58
CA GLU A 179 -8.31 -2.28 21.27
C GLU A 179 -8.85 -1.22 20.32
N MET A 180 -8.23 -1.05 19.14
CA MET A 180 -8.67 -0.10 18.11
C MET A 180 -9.85 -0.63 17.29
N ILE A 181 -10.19 -1.91 17.44
CA ILE A 181 -11.36 -2.54 16.81
C ILE A 181 -12.57 -2.31 17.71
N LEU A 182 -13.51 -1.48 17.25
CA LEU A 182 -14.73 -1.10 17.96
C LEU A 182 -15.97 -1.87 17.49
N GLY A 183 -15.80 -2.68 16.43
CA GLY A 183 -16.86 -3.49 15.82
C GLY A 183 -17.19 -4.76 16.61
N GLU A 184 -17.82 -5.74 15.96
CA GLU A 184 -18.19 -7.03 16.55
C GLU A 184 -16.96 -7.84 16.99
N LYS A 185 -16.54 -7.69 18.24
CA LYS A 185 -15.37 -8.37 18.82
C LYS A 185 -15.34 -9.90 18.61
N PRO A 186 -16.48 -10.65 18.73
CA PRO A 186 -16.46 -12.09 18.49
C PRO A 186 -16.08 -12.47 17.05
N VAL A 187 -16.28 -11.55 16.09
CA VAL A 187 -15.95 -11.77 14.67
C VAL A 187 -14.59 -11.18 14.33
N PHE A 188 -14.32 -9.97 14.82
CA PHE A 188 -13.15 -9.18 14.50
C PHE A 188 -12.22 -9.05 15.72
N SER A 189 -11.71 -10.18 16.19
CA SER A 189 -10.62 -10.20 17.17
C SER A 189 -9.27 -10.25 16.45
N PHE A 190 -8.26 -9.63 17.06
CA PHE A 190 -6.90 -9.62 16.55
C PHE A 190 -5.94 -10.22 17.60
N PRO A 191 -5.71 -11.53 17.57
CA PRO A 191 -4.81 -12.21 18.53
C PRO A 191 -3.32 -11.93 18.25
N GLY A 192 -3.02 -11.35 17.09
CA GLY A 192 -1.68 -11.07 16.63
C GLY A 192 -1.56 -11.16 15.11
N ARG A 193 -0.40 -10.80 14.57
CA ARG A 193 -0.19 -10.75 13.11
C ARG A 193 0.07 -12.13 12.52
N SER A 194 -0.85 -12.66 11.71
CA SER A 194 -0.70 -13.85 10.87
C SER A 194 -0.73 -13.46 9.39
N ARG A 195 0.12 -14.09 8.54
CA ARG A 195 0.30 -13.62 7.15
C ARG A 195 0.09 -14.70 6.10
N ARG A 196 0.57 -15.91 6.31
CA ARG A 196 0.63 -16.98 5.30
C ARG A 196 0.33 -18.33 5.92
N PRO A 197 -0.93 -18.66 6.06
CA PRO A 197 -2.12 -17.89 5.69
C PRO A 197 -2.55 -16.88 6.78
N PRO A 198 -3.42 -15.91 6.48
CA PRO A 198 -4.14 -15.15 7.50
C PRO A 198 -5.13 -16.08 8.21
N LEU A 199 -5.17 -16.03 9.55
CA LEU A 199 -5.94 -16.97 10.37
C LEU A 199 -7.22 -16.36 10.98
N ASP A 200 -7.45 -15.08 10.73
CA ASP A 200 -8.62 -14.34 11.20
C ASP A 200 -9.05 -13.27 10.18
N PRO A 201 -10.28 -12.73 10.28
CA PRO A 201 -10.80 -11.72 9.37
C PRO A 201 -9.96 -10.44 9.31
N VAL A 202 -9.42 -9.97 10.44
CA VAL A 202 -8.61 -8.74 10.49
C VAL A 202 -7.30 -8.94 9.72
N ASN A 203 -6.62 -10.07 9.94
CA ASN A 203 -5.41 -10.42 9.20
C ASN A 203 -5.66 -10.64 7.70
N ALA A 204 -6.83 -11.17 7.33
CA ALA A 204 -7.24 -11.29 5.93
C ALA A 204 -7.39 -9.92 5.27
N MET A 205 -8.07 -8.98 5.95
CA MET A 205 -8.25 -7.60 5.52
C MET A 205 -6.91 -6.83 5.42
N LEU A 206 -6.07 -6.93 6.44
CA LEU A 206 -4.74 -6.31 6.44
C LEU A 206 -3.88 -6.84 5.29
N SER A 207 -3.85 -8.14 5.07
CA SER A 207 -3.06 -8.76 4.01
C SER A 207 -3.53 -8.33 2.62
N PHE A 208 -4.84 -8.22 2.42
CA PHE A 208 -5.41 -7.73 1.17
C PHE A 208 -5.09 -6.24 0.93
N SER A 209 -5.30 -5.39 1.94
CA SER A 209 -5.03 -3.95 1.85
C SER A 209 -3.53 -3.65 1.65
N TYR A 210 -2.64 -4.43 2.27
CA TYR A 210 -1.20 -4.32 2.03
C TYR A 210 -0.81 -4.71 0.60
N SER A 211 -1.49 -5.68 0.01
CA SER A 211 -1.25 -6.03 -1.39
C SER A 211 -1.66 -4.90 -2.34
N LEU A 212 -2.78 -4.23 -2.06
CA LEU A 212 -3.22 -3.06 -2.83
C LEU A 212 -2.23 -1.89 -2.69
N LEU A 213 -1.81 -1.59 -1.47
CA LEU A 213 -0.87 -0.51 -1.20
C LEU A 213 0.51 -0.77 -1.80
N ALA A 214 1.02 -2.00 -1.70
CA ALA A 214 2.28 -2.39 -2.32
C ALA A 214 2.24 -2.23 -3.85
N HIS A 215 1.11 -2.56 -4.47
CA HIS A 215 0.89 -2.35 -5.89
C HIS A 215 0.87 -0.85 -6.26
N ASP A 216 0.15 -0.02 -5.49
CA ASP A 216 0.13 1.43 -5.69
C ASP A 216 1.54 2.03 -5.54
N CYS A 217 2.33 1.59 -4.54
CA CYS A 217 3.72 2.02 -4.35
C CYS A 217 4.63 1.59 -5.51
N ALA A 218 4.49 0.35 -5.98
CA ALA A 218 5.29 -0.14 -7.09
C ALA A 218 5.01 0.65 -8.38
N ALA A 219 3.73 0.89 -8.69
CA ALA A 219 3.33 1.70 -9.84
C ALA A 219 3.85 3.15 -9.73
N ALA A 220 3.83 3.72 -8.52
CA ALA A 220 4.35 5.06 -8.26
C ALA A 220 5.86 5.14 -8.50
N LEU A 221 6.65 4.19 -7.98
CA LEU A 221 8.10 4.14 -8.16
C LEU A 221 8.49 4.01 -9.64
N GLU A 222 7.82 3.14 -10.36
CA GLU A 222 8.07 2.96 -11.79
C GLU A 222 7.73 4.20 -12.62
N SER A 223 6.64 4.90 -12.26
CA SER A 223 6.23 6.11 -12.96
C SER A 223 7.23 7.26 -12.85
N VAL A 224 8.08 7.24 -11.82
CA VAL A 224 9.19 8.23 -11.64
C VAL A 224 10.55 7.70 -12.12
N GLY A 225 10.60 6.48 -12.67
CA GLY A 225 11.80 5.88 -13.25
C GLY A 225 12.68 5.12 -12.26
N LEU A 226 12.18 4.82 -11.05
CA LEU A 226 12.86 3.97 -10.06
C LEU A 226 12.54 2.49 -10.30
N ASP A 227 13.47 1.61 -9.95
CA ASP A 227 13.26 0.17 -9.92
C ASP A 227 12.56 -0.22 -8.62
N ALA A 228 11.32 -0.70 -8.72
CA ALA A 228 10.55 -1.10 -7.55
C ALA A 228 11.10 -2.34 -6.83
N TYR A 229 12.01 -3.09 -7.44
CA TYR A 229 12.57 -4.33 -6.90
C TYR A 229 13.82 -4.12 -6.06
N VAL A 230 14.60 -3.07 -6.31
CA VAL A 230 15.85 -2.79 -5.59
C VAL A 230 15.57 -1.86 -4.41
N GLY A 231 15.50 -2.43 -3.22
CA GLY A 231 15.17 -1.73 -1.96
C GLY A 231 16.37 -1.37 -1.12
N PHE A 232 16.12 -0.63 -0.05
CA PHE A 232 17.14 -0.19 0.92
C PHE A 232 17.04 -0.97 2.24
N LEU A 233 15.81 -1.20 2.74
CA LEU A 233 15.57 -1.96 3.98
C LEU A 233 15.36 -3.44 3.70
N HIS A 234 14.51 -3.75 2.74
CA HIS A 234 14.20 -5.10 2.36
C HIS A 234 15.28 -5.63 1.41
N ARG A 235 15.93 -6.75 1.80
CA ARG A 235 16.95 -7.41 0.97
C ARG A 235 16.34 -7.90 -0.35
N ASP A 236 17.12 -7.89 -1.41
CA ASP A 236 16.71 -8.37 -2.71
C ASP A 236 16.37 -9.85 -2.68
N ARG A 237 15.25 -10.18 -3.32
CA ARG A 237 14.79 -11.55 -3.55
C ARG A 237 14.08 -11.62 -4.89
N PRO A 238 14.29 -12.66 -5.71
CA PRO A 238 13.56 -12.83 -6.96
C PRO A 238 12.05 -12.68 -6.78
N GLY A 239 11.43 -11.86 -7.62
CA GLY A 239 9.99 -11.60 -7.60
C GLY A 239 9.46 -10.74 -6.44
N ARG A 240 10.35 -10.14 -5.64
CA ARG A 240 9.97 -9.27 -4.53
C ARG A 240 10.22 -7.80 -4.86
N SER A 241 9.17 -7.00 -4.88
CA SER A 241 9.28 -5.55 -5.09
C SER A 241 9.78 -4.86 -3.82
N SER A 242 11.07 -5.00 -3.51
CA SER A 242 11.68 -4.60 -2.23
C SER A 242 11.52 -3.11 -1.95
N LEU A 243 11.76 -2.22 -2.93
CA LEU A 243 11.59 -0.78 -2.74
C LEU A 243 10.12 -0.38 -2.56
N ALA A 244 9.19 -1.06 -3.25
CA ALA A 244 7.77 -0.81 -3.03
C ALA A 244 7.34 -1.19 -1.61
N LEU A 245 7.91 -2.25 -1.05
CA LEU A 245 7.69 -2.63 0.35
C LEU A 245 8.32 -1.62 1.31
N ASP A 246 9.49 -1.07 0.99
CA ASP A 246 10.15 -0.03 1.78
C ASP A 246 9.29 1.25 1.82
N LEU A 247 8.90 1.75 0.64
CA LEU A 247 8.07 2.95 0.53
C LEU A 247 6.71 2.78 1.22
N MET A 248 6.13 1.58 1.14
CA MET A 248 4.87 1.26 1.78
C MET A 248 4.94 1.34 3.31
N GLU A 249 6.12 1.15 3.93
CA GLU A 249 6.22 1.08 5.40
C GLU A 249 5.65 2.32 6.09
N GLU A 250 5.97 3.50 5.61
CA GLU A 250 5.45 4.75 6.20
C GLU A 250 3.94 4.96 5.97
N LEU A 251 3.38 4.33 4.95
CA LEU A 251 1.96 4.47 4.58
C LEU A 251 1.05 3.40 5.21
N ARG A 252 1.61 2.29 5.69
CA ARG A 252 0.82 1.18 6.28
C ARG A 252 -0.12 1.66 7.39
N PRO A 253 0.35 2.35 8.44
CA PRO A 253 -0.52 2.69 9.58
C PRO A 253 -1.65 3.65 9.19
N CYS A 254 -1.34 4.67 8.39
CA CYS A 254 -2.29 5.74 8.07
C CYS A 254 -3.18 5.44 6.87
N MET A 255 -2.73 4.63 5.92
CA MET A 255 -3.47 4.33 4.70
C MET A 255 -4.13 2.95 4.73
N ALA A 256 -3.41 1.89 5.10
CA ALA A 256 -3.94 0.53 5.06
C ALA A 256 -4.60 0.10 6.38
N ASP A 257 -3.91 0.24 7.52
CA ASP A 257 -4.44 -0.25 8.80
C ASP A 257 -5.69 0.55 9.22
N ARG A 258 -5.62 1.87 9.09
CA ARG A 258 -6.79 2.72 9.36
C ARG A 258 -7.96 2.45 8.43
N PHE A 259 -7.68 2.15 7.17
CA PHE A 259 -8.73 1.74 6.23
C PHE A 259 -9.43 0.46 6.71
N VAL A 260 -8.67 -0.56 7.10
CA VAL A 260 -9.22 -1.80 7.64
C VAL A 260 -10.05 -1.54 8.91
N LEU A 261 -9.50 -0.77 9.85
CA LEU A 261 -10.23 -0.38 11.07
C LEU A 261 -11.52 0.38 10.75
N THR A 262 -11.50 1.28 9.77
CA THR A 262 -12.68 2.03 9.33
C THR A 262 -13.77 1.10 8.79
N LEU A 263 -13.40 0.13 7.93
CA LEU A 263 -14.38 -0.82 7.37
C LEU A 263 -15.03 -1.70 8.46
N ILE A 264 -14.24 -2.13 9.44
CA ILE A 264 -14.73 -2.95 10.56
C ILE A 264 -15.59 -2.10 11.50
N ASN A 265 -15.08 -0.95 11.94
CA ASN A 265 -15.73 -0.11 12.95
C ASN A 265 -17.05 0.51 12.44
N ASN A 266 -17.13 0.78 11.13
CA ASN A 266 -18.34 1.25 10.47
C ASN A 266 -19.26 0.10 10.01
N ARG A 267 -18.95 -1.16 10.38
CA ARG A 267 -19.76 -2.35 10.05
C ARG A 267 -19.99 -2.55 8.55
N ILE A 268 -19.04 -2.09 7.72
CA ILE A 268 -19.09 -2.26 6.27
C ILE A 268 -18.81 -3.73 5.90
N VAL A 269 -17.93 -4.39 6.67
CA VAL A 269 -17.65 -5.82 6.56
C VAL A 269 -18.27 -6.59 7.71
N LYS A 270 -18.75 -7.81 7.43
CA LYS A 270 -19.48 -8.69 8.36
C LYS A 270 -18.88 -10.09 8.30
N ARG A 271 -19.22 -10.95 9.27
CA ARG A 271 -18.79 -12.37 9.30
C ARG A 271 -19.05 -13.11 7.98
N ALA A 272 -20.20 -12.89 7.35
CA ALA A 272 -20.59 -13.53 6.09
C ALA A 272 -19.69 -13.15 4.89
N ASP A 273 -18.87 -12.09 5.02
CA ASP A 273 -17.96 -11.64 4.01
C ASP A 273 -16.66 -12.46 3.93
N PHE A 274 -16.49 -13.42 4.83
CA PHE A 274 -15.29 -14.25 4.94
C PHE A 274 -15.58 -15.72 4.71
N THR A 275 -14.64 -16.40 4.06
CA THR A 275 -14.62 -17.84 3.86
C THR A 275 -13.53 -18.46 4.72
N TYR A 276 -13.90 -19.40 5.56
CA TYR A 276 -13.01 -20.17 6.44
C TYR A 276 -12.63 -21.47 5.75
N ARG A 277 -11.35 -21.77 5.67
CA ARG A 277 -10.81 -22.97 5.03
C ARG A 277 -10.42 -24.01 6.08
N GLU A 278 -10.37 -25.28 5.69
CA GLU A 278 -9.99 -26.42 6.57
C GLU A 278 -8.58 -26.25 7.19
N ASN A 279 -7.67 -25.62 6.47
CA ASN A 279 -6.32 -25.31 6.96
C ASN A 279 -6.26 -24.07 7.87
N GLY A 280 -7.38 -23.57 8.36
CA GLY A 280 -7.51 -22.39 9.20
C GLY A 280 -7.42 -21.04 8.47
N ALA A 281 -7.14 -21.02 7.16
CA ALA A 281 -7.04 -19.77 6.40
C ALA A 281 -8.39 -19.06 6.30
N VAL A 282 -8.39 -17.76 6.57
CA VAL A 282 -9.55 -16.87 6.41
C VAL A 282 -9.33 -15.99 5.19
N LEU A 283 -10.30 -15.98 4.27
CA LEU A 283 -10.22 -15.25 3.00
C LEU A 283 -11.47 -14.38 2.81
N LEU A 284 -11.32 -13.23 2.19
CA LEU A 284 -12.45 -12.42 1.74
C LEU A 284 -13.23 -13.14 0.63
N SER A 285 -14.56 -13.16 0.72
CA SER A 285 -15.45 -13.63 -0.35
C SER A 285 -15.31 -12.74 -1.60
N ALA A 286 -15.81 -13.19 -2.74
CA ALA A 286 -15.76 -12.41 -3.98
C ALA A 286 -16.57 -11.10 -3.87
N SER A 287 -17.73 -11.13 -3.23
CA SER A 287 -18.56 -9.94 -2.98
C SER A 287 -17.87 -8.96 -2.03
N ALA A 288 -17.29 -9.45 -0.94
CA ALA A 288 -16.56 -8.64 0.02
C ALA A 288 -15.35 -7.96 -0.62
N ARG A 289 -14.60 -8.66 -1.47
CA ARG A 289 -13.48 -8.04 -2.21
C ARG A 289 -13.94 -6.88 -3.08
N ARG A 290 -15.07 -7.01 -3.80
CA ARG A 290 -15.63 -5.91 -4.59
C ARG A 290 -15.98 -4.71 -3.71
N SER A 291 -16.62 -4.96 -2.57
CA SER A 291 -16.96 -3.92 -1.60
C SER A 291 -15.71 -3.22 -1.07
N VAL A 292 -14.69 -3.97 -0.62
CA VAL A 292 -13.43 -3.43 -0.11
C VAL A 292 -12.70 -2.61 -1.18
N LEU A 293 -12.66 -3.09 -2.43
CA LEU A 293 -12.05 -2.36 -3.54
C LEU A 293 -12.77 -1.04 -3.84
N LYS A 294 -14.11 -1.02 -3.79
CA LYS A 294 -14.89 0.20 -3.95
C LYS A 294 -14.51 1.23 -2.89
N HIS A 295 -14.52 0.84 -1.61
CA HIS A 295 -14.16 1.73 -0.51
C HIS A 295 -12.69 2.16 -0.55
N TRP A 296 -11.77 1.29 -1.03
CA TRP A 296 -10.37 1.66 -1.27
C TRP A 296 -10.26 2.82 -2.28
N GLN A 297 -11.03 2.76 -3.38
CA GLN A 297 -11.08 3.84 -4.35
C GLN A 297 -11.71 5.12 -3.79
N GLU A 298 -12.78 5.00 -3.00
CA GLU A 298 -13.40 6.14 -2.32
C GLU A 298 -12.38 6.79 -1.37
N ARG A 299 -11.67 5.99 -0.57
CA ARG A 299 -10.60 6.48 0.30
C ARG A 299 -9.48 7.19 -0.48
N LYS A 300 -9.07 6.65 -1.62
CA LYS A 300 -8.04 7.27 -2.47
C LYS A 300 -8.45 8.64 -3.01
N ARG A 301 -9.74 8.93 -3.14
CA ARG A 301 -10.27 10.21 -3.60
C ARG A 301 -10.38 11.27 -2.50
N GLU A 302 -10.40 10.87 -1.25
CA GLU A 302 -10.47 11.82 -0.14
C GLU A 302 -9.24 12.74 -0.14
N SER A 303 -9.48 14.03 0.14
CA SER A 303 -8.44 15.06 0.19
C SER A 303 -7.70 15.03 1.52
N LEU A 304 -6.42 15.35 1.46
CA LEU A 304 -5.57 15.65 2.62
C LEU A 304 -4.59 16.77 2.28
N THR A 305 -4.06 17.44 3.29
CA THR A 305 -2.90 18.31 3.12
C THR A 305 -1.63 17.50 3.32
N HIS A 306 -0.77 17.48 2.29
CA HIS A 306 0.49 16.73 2.37
C HIS A 306 1.43 17.39 3.39
N PRO A 307 1.92 16.65 4.41
CA PRO A 307 2.62 17.28 5.53
C PRO A 307 3.91 18.02 5.15
N TYR A 308 4.64 17.53 4.15
CA TYR A 308 5.88 18.16 3.70
C TYR A 308 5.63 19.27 2.66
N LEU A 309 4.70 19.07 1.73
CA LEU A 309 4.45 20.05 0.65
C LEU A 309 3.51 21.19 1.09
N GLY A 310 2.66 20.99 2.10
CA GLY A 310 1.62 21.92 2.48
C GLY A 310 0.47 22.04 1.45
N GLU A 311 0.49 21.21 0.41
CA GLU A 311 -0.49 21.22 -0.67
C GLU A 311 -1.64 20.25 -0.41
N GLN A 312 -2.84 20.63 -0.85
CA GLN A 312 -4.00 19.75 -0.87
C GLN A 312 -3.90 18.75 -2.03
N LEU A 313 -4.02 17.47 -1.73
CA LEU A 313 -4.03 16.40 -2.71
C LEU A 313 -4.88 15.21 -2.22
N SER A 314 -5.13 14.25 -3.08
CA SER A 314 -5.88 13.06 -2.69
C SER A 314 -4.95 11.97 -2.14
N TRP A 315 -5.48 11.11 -1.24
CA TRP A 315 -4.73 10.00 -0.65
C TRP A 315 -4.05 9.10 -1.69
N GLY A 316 -4.69 8.88 -2.83
CA GLY A 316 -4.11 8.04 -3.89
C GLY A 316 -2.90 8.66 -4.58
N MET A 317 -2.65 9.97 -4.42
CA MET A 317 -1.45 10.64 -4.93
C MET A 317 -0.26 10.51 -3.97
N VAL A 318 -0.49 10.16 -2.71
CA VAL A 318 0.59 10.09 -1.69
C VAL A 318 1.72 9.15 -2.11
N PRO A 319 1.49 7.89 -2.56
CA PRO A 319 2.58 7.03 -3.03
C PRO A 319 3.37 7.65 -4.17
N TYR A 320 2.70 8.34 -5.11
CA TYR A 320 3.36 9.00 -6.24
C TYR A 320 4.25 10.16 -5.78
N ILE A 321 3.74 11.01 -4.87
CA ILE A 321 4.50 12.14 -4.32
C ILE A 321 5.71 11.63 -3.54
N GLN A 322 5.54 10.60 -2.71
CA GLN A 322 6.65 10.01 -1.95
C GLN A 322 7.70 9.37 -2.87
N ALA A 323 7.28 8.70 -3.93
CA ALA A 323 8.20 8.17 -4.95
C ALA A 323 8.97 9.30 -5.67
N LEU A 324 8.30 10.42 -5.97
CA LEU A 324 8.93 11.60 -6.57
C LEU A 324 9.94 12.26 -5.62
N LEU A 325 9.60 12.39 -4.33
CA LEU A 325 10.51 12.93 -3.32
C LEU A 325 11.73 12.02 -3.14
N LEU A 326 11.54 10.69 -3.17
CA LEU A 326 12.64 9.73 -3.13
C LEU A 326 13.55 9.86 -4.36
N ALA A 327 12.96 9.98 -5.56
CA ALA A 327 13.74 10.19 -6.79
C ALA A 327 14.54 11.51 -6.75
N ARG A 328 13.98 12.60 -6.17
CA ARG A 328 14.68 13.87 -5.99
C ARG A 328 15.82 13.75 -4.97
N THR A 329 15.61 13.01 -3.89
CA THR A 329 16.68 12.74 -2.91
C THR A 329 17.84 11.97 -3.55
N LEU A 330 17.53 10.94 -4.35
CA LEU A 330 18.57 10.16 -5.07
C LEU A 330 19.30 10.97 -6.14
N ARG A 331 18.70 12.04 -6.66
CA ARG A 331 19.35 13.01 -7.57
C ARG A 331 20.08 14.13 -6.86
N GLU A 332 20.07 14.13 -5.54
CA GLU A 332 20.65 15.19 -4.70
C GLU A 332 19.94 16.56 -4.86
N ASP A 333 18.69 16.56 -5.38
CA ASP A 333 17.81 17.73 -5.39
C ASP A 333 17.25 18.06 -3.99
N LEU A 334 17.34 17.10 -3.06
CA LEU A 334 16.98 17.21 -1.65
C LEU A 334 18.06 16.59 -0.79
N ASP A 335 18.41 17.24 0.32
CA ASP A 335 19.44 16.77 1.27
C ASP A 335 19.06 15.45 1.95
N ALA A 336 17.77 15.21 2.18
CA ALA A 336 17.25 14.00 2.79
C ALA A 336 15.85 13.67 2.28
N TYR A 337 15.49 12.39 2.32
CA TYR A 337 14.13 11.94 2.02
C TYR A 337 13.16 12.36 3.12
N PRO A 338 12.17 13.22 2.80
CA PRO A 338 11.16 13.64 3.76
C PRO A 338 10.06 12.56 3.88
N PRO A 339 9.98 11.84 5.03
CA PRO A 339 8.95 10.82 5.20
C PRO A 339 7.56 11.45 5.29
N PHE A 340 6.54 10.65 4.96
CA PHE A 340 5.14 11.05 5.12
C PHE A 340 4.74 11.03 6.60
N LEU A 341 4.64 12.17 7.24
CA LEU A 341 4.32 12.32 8.67
C LEU A 341 2.89 12.82 8.85
N TRP A 342 1.94 11.88 8.83
CA TRP A 342 0.52 12.20 8.95
C TRP A 342 0.05 12.26 10.42
N LYS A 343 -0.69 13.34 10.76
CA LYS A 343 -1.14 13.63 12.13
C LYS A 343 -2.66 13.76 12.24
#